data_7d5d4d3bde86f1d589edb01f4b1b6444
#
_entry.id   7d5d4d3bde86f1d589edb01f4b1b6444
#
_cell.length_a   1.000
_cell.length_b   1.000
_cell.length_c   1.000
_cell.angle_alpha   90.00
_cell.angle_beta   90.00
_cell.angle_gamma   90.00
#
_symmetry.space_group_name_H-M   'P 1'
#
loop_
_entity.id
_entity.type
_entity.pdbx_description
1 polymer ?
#
loop_
_entity_poly.entity_id
_entity_poly.type
_entity_poly.pdbx_seq_one_letter_code
_entity_poly.pdbx_strand_id
1 'polypeptide(L)'
;MVTQDSAVKPETEQDLCGLKVGLEQGTTWVQALQELSSNYCEANGKQPIAVSEFPSAPEATQALLSRNVQAQLEIAGAAHMFTERTKGRVVISSLELVYPQTLGMYVKQGNTQLESALKEALDGLRTDGQYQTLLSKYDLQPVAAE
;
A
#
# COMPACT_ATOMS: atom_id res chain seq x y z
N MET A 1 -5.35 -0.57 -6.13
CA MET A 1 -5.43 -1.54 -7.27
C MET A 1 -6.89 -1.92 -7.51
N VAL A 2 -7.21 -2.22 -8.76
CA VAL A 2 -8.53 -2.74 -9.20
C VAL A 2 -8.33 -3.86 -10.21
N THR A 3 -9.38 -4.61 -10.58
CA THR A 3 -9.28 -5.53 -11.73
C THR A 3 -9.20 -4.73 -13.03
N GLN A 4 -8.51 -5.26 -14.04
CA GLN A 4 -8.33 -4.58 -15.32
C GLN A 4 -9.66 -4.21 -15.99
N ASP A 5 -10.65 -5.08 -15.86
CA ASP A 5 -12.00 -4.93 -16.42
C ASP A 5 -12.98 -4.21 -15.48
N SER A 6 -12.49 -3.62 -14.38
CA SER A 6 -13.32 -2.87 -13.44
C SER A 6 -13.93 -1.65 -14.12
N ALA A 7 -15.24 -1.48 -13.93
CA ALA A 7 -15.93 -0.26 -14.35
C ALA A 7 -15.57 0.96 -13.48
N VAL A 8 -15.09 0.70 -12.26
CA VAL A 8 -14.67 1.73 -11.29
C VAL A 8 -13.16 1.68 -11.16
N LYS A 9 -12.51 2.81 -11.44
CA LYS A 9 -11.07 2.98 -11.34
C LYS A 9 -10.77 4.20 -10.47
N PRO A 10 -10.74 4.05 -9.14
CA PRO A 10 -10.42 5.16 -8.25
C PRO A 10 -9.01 5.66 -8.53
N GLU A 11 -8.87 6.94 -8.78
CA GLU A 11 -7.61 7.62 -9.05
C GLU A 11 -7.07 8.31 -7.79
N THR A 12 -8.00 8.73 -6.91
CA THR A 12 -7.71 9.39 -5.64
C THR A 12 -8.35 8.63 -4.48
N GLU A 13 -8.01 9.01 -3.25
CA GLU A 13 -8.62 8.44 -2.05
C GLU A 13 -10.12 8.76 -1.94
N GLN A 14 -10.55 9.94 -2.42
CA GLN A 14 -11.95 10.37 -2.41
C GLN A 14 -12.85 9.53 -3.32
N ASP A 15 -12.27 8.89 -4.34
CA ASP A 15 -12.99 8.01 -5.26
C ASP A 15 -13.31 6.64 -4.64
N LEU A 16 -12.78 6.37 -3.44
CA LEU A 16 -13.07 5.15 -2.69
C LEU A 16 -14.45 5.19 -2.00
N CYS A 17 -15.09 6.36 -1.91
CA CYS A 17 -16.43 6.48 -1.31
C CYS A 17 -17.44 5.55 -1.99
N GLY A 18 -18.15 4.75 -1.18
CA GLY A 18 -19.14 3.78 -1.64
C GLY A 18 -18.56 2.47 -2.17
N LEU A 19 -17.23 2.33 -2.20
CA LEU A 19 -16.59 1.10 -2.64
C LEU A 19 -16.33 0.15 -1.47
N LYS A 20 -16.28 -1.14 -1.77
CA LYS A 20 -15.76 -2.16 -0.88
C LYS A 20 -14.26 -2.32 -1.13
N VAL A 21 -13.45 -1.90 -0.15
CA VAL A 21 -11.99 -1.87 -0.23
C VAL A 21 -11.38 -2.98 0.62
N GLY A 22 -10.55 -3.82 0.01
CA GLY A 22 -9.78 -4.87 0.67
C GLY A 22 -8.38 -4.38 1.04
N LEU A 23 -7.88 -4.82 2.19
CA LEU A 23 -6.52 -4.55 2.64
C LEU A 23 -6.07 -5.58 3.68
N GLU A 24 -4.78 -5.59 3.98
CA GLU A 24 -4.24 -6.45 5.04
C GLU A 24 -4.62 -5.90 6.43
N GLN A 25 -5.08 -6.80 7.30
CA GLN A 25 -5.48 -6.46 8.66
C GLN A 25 -4.31 -5.88 9.47
N GLY A 26 -4.63 -5.01 10.43
CA GLY A 26 -3.65 -4.40 11.34
C GLY A 26 -2.77 -3.33 10.69
N THR A 27 -3.05 -2.94 9.46
CA THR A 27 -2.38 -1.80 8.82
C THR A 27 -3.02 -0.48 9.28
N THR A 28 -2.25 0.60 9.25
CA THR A 28 -2.74 1.96 9.57
C THR A 28 -3.80 2.45 8.58
N TRP A 29 -3.89 1.83 7.40
CA TRP A 29 -4.89 2.17 6.38
C TRP A 29 -6.32 1.84 6.79
N VAL A 30 -6.53 0.86 7.69
CA VAL A 30 -7.87 0.56 8.24
C VAL A 30 -8.45 1.81 8.86
N GLN A 31 -7.70 2.43 9.78
CA GLN A 31 -8.13 3.66 10.43
C GLN A 31 -8.25 4.83 9.44
N ALA A 32 -7.28 5.00 8.54
CA ALA A 32 -7.29 6.08 7.55
C ALA A 32 -8.53 6.01 6.64
N LEU A 33 -8.94 4.82 6.19
CA LEU A 33 -10.16 4.64 5.39
C LEU A 33 -11.43 4.89 6.20
N GLN A 34 -11.46 4.51 7.48
CA GLN A 34 -12.60 4.81 8.36
C GLN A 34 -12.75 6.33 8.59
N GLU A 35 -11.63 7.03 8.80
CA GLU A 35 -11.60 8.48 8.94
C GLU A 35 -12.04 9.18 7.65
N LEU A 36 -11.55 8.73 6.49
CA LEU A 36 -11.99 9.24 5.19
C LEU A 36 -13.49 9.01 4.96
N SER A 37 -13.97 7.83 5.33
CA SER A 37 -15.39 7.47 5.21
C SER A 37 -16.27 8.45 6.00
N SER A 38 -15.94 8.69 7.28
CA SER A 38 -16.73 9.55 8.14
C SER A 38 -16.55 11.04 7.83
N ASN A 39 -15.28 11.49 7.69
CA ASN A 39 -14.95 12.92 7.60
C ASN A 39 -15.15 13.50 6.19
N TYR A 40 -15.15 12.64 5.17
CA TYR A 40 -15.32 13.10 3.79
C TYR A 40 -16.53 12.45 3.11
N CYS A 41 -16.64 11.12 3.04
CA CYS A 41 -17.71 10.50 2.27
C CYS A 41 -19.09 10.86 2.85
N GLU A 42 -19.33 10.55 4.11
CA GLU A 42 -20.61 10.80 4.77
C GLU A 42 -20.90 12.30 4.91
N ALA A 43 -19.89 13.10 5.28
CA ALA A 43 -20.02 14.55 5.39
C ALA A 43 -20.42 15.24 4.05
N ASN A 44 -20.10 14.63 2.91
CA ASN A 44 -20.48 15.09 1.57
C ASN A 44 -21.66 14.32 0.98
N GLY A 45 -22.41 13.57 1.78
CA GLY A 45 -23.58 12.81 1.33
C GLY A 45 -23.27 11.63 0.41
N LYS A 46 -22.01 11.17 0.37
CA LYS A 46 -21.58 10.00 -0.36
C LYS A 46 -21.77 8.74 0.51
N GLN A 47 -21.81 7.58 -0.12
CA GLN A 47 -21.87 6.32 0.60
C GLN A 47 -20.52 6.07 1.34
N PRO A 48 -20.55 5.46 2.55
CA PRO A 48 -19.35 5.12 3.28
C PRO A 48 -18.51 4.09 2.55
N ILE A 49 -17.22 4.04 2.89
CA ILE A 49 -16.31 3.00 2.41
C ILE A 49 -16.54 1.72 3.22
N ALA A 50 -16.77 0.60 2.55
CA ALA A 50 -16.86 -0.70 3.19
C ALA A 50 -15.48 -1.36 3.26
N VAL A 51 -14.81 -1.26 4.41
CA VAL A 51 -13.49 -1.85 4.63
C VAL A 51 -13.61 -3.37 4.87
N SER A 52 -12.79 -4.15 4.17
CA SER A 52 -12.66 -5.60 4.35
C SER A 52 -11.21 -5.96 4.63
N GLU A 53 -10.96 -6.51 5.82
CA GLU A 53 -9.63 -6.89 6.27
C GLU A 53 -9.35 -8.36 5.97
N PHE A 54 -8.13 -8.64 5.49
CA PHE A 54 -7.66 -9.98 5.15
C PHE A 54 -6.38 -10.31 5.93
N PRO A 55 -6.12 -11.60 6.22
CA PRO A 55 -4.91 -12.01 6.94
C PRO A 55 -3.62 -11.69 6.19
N SER A 56 -3.67 -11.54 4.87
CA SER A 56 -2.50 -11.23 4.03
C SER A 56 -2.87 -10.49 2.75
N ALA A 57 -1.90 -9.78 2.18
CA ALA A 57 -2.05 -9.11 0.89
C ALA A 57 -2.43 -10.04 -0.28
N PRO A 58 -1.87 -11.28 -0.41
CA PRO A 58 -2.33 -12.22 -1.43
C PRO A 58 -3.81 -12.60 -1.30
N GLU A 59 -4.34 -12.75 -0.08
CA GLU A 59 -5.76 -13.05 0.14
C GLU A 59 -6.65 -11.86 -0.24
N ALA A 60 -6.24 -10.63 0.07
CA ALA A 60 -6.91 -9.43 -0.40
C ALA A 60 -6.91 -9.37 -1.94
N THR A 61 -5.80 -9.73 -2.60
CA THR A 61 -5.72 -9.79 -4.06
C THR A 61 -6.64 -10.87 -4.64
N GLN A 62 -6.77 -12.03 -3.99
CA GLN A 62 -7.75 -13.04 -4.41
C GLN A 62 -9.18 -12.55 -4.26
N ALA A 63 -9.50 -11.83 -3.18
CA ALA A 63 -10.81 -11.22 -2.99
C ALA A 63 -11.10 -10.16 -4.08
N LEU A 64 -10.09 -9.40 -4.51
CA LEU A 64 -10.21 -8.46 -5.62
C LEU A 64 -10.47 -9.19 -6.95
N LEU A 65 -9.70 -10.23 -7.26
CA LEU A 65 -9.86 -11.02 -8.49
C LEU A 65 -11.21 -11.75 -8.55
N SER A 66 -11.75 -12.17 -7.41
CA SER A 66 -13.08 -12.80 -7.30
C SER A 66 -14.21 -11.79 -7.18
N ARG A 67 -13.90 -10.49 -7.22
CA ARG A 67 -14.88 -9.38 -7.10
C ARG A 67 -15.63 -9.35 -5.76
N ASN A 68 -15.07 -9.95 -4.71
CA ASN A 68 -15.56 -9.82 -3.36
C ASN A 68 -15.26 -8.43 -2.77
N VAL A 69 -14.23 -7.76 -3.28
CA VAL A 69 -13.94 -6.34 -3.08
C VAL A 69 -13.76 -5.67 -4.44
N GLN A 70 -13.96 -4.35 -4.50
CA GLN A 70 -13.90 -3.57 -5.74
C GLN A 70 -12.55 -2.89 -5.95
N ALA A 71 -11.87 -2.60 -4.85
CA ALA A 71 -10.51 -2.06 -4.84
C ALA A 71 -9.68 -2.73 -3.75
N GLN A 72 -8.36 -2.69 -3.90
CA GLN A 72 -7.42 -3.12 -2.87
C GLN A 72 -6.42 -2.00 -2.62
N LEU A 73 -6.18 -1.71 -1.35
CA LEU A 73 -5.09 -0.83 -0.93
C LEU A 73 -3.87 -1.67 -0.59
N GLU A 74 -2.70 -1.28 -1.12
CA GLU A 74 -1.46 -2.02 -0.99
C GLU A 74 -0.25 -1.09 -1.09
N ILE A 75 0.89 -1.47 -0.50
CA ILE A 75 2.14 -0.72 -0.70
C ILE A 75 2.57 -0.77 -2.16
N ALA A 76 3.13 0.32 -2.69
CA ALA A 76 3.44 0.49 -4.11
C ALA A 76 4.27 -0.68 -4.68
N GLY A 77 5.34 -1.10 -4.02
CA GLY A 77 6.17 -2.20 -4.48
C GLY A 77 5.45 -3.53 -4.58
N ALA A 78 4.56 -3.86 -3.63
CA ALA A 78 3.73 -5.06 -3.71
C ALA A 78 2.63 -4.92 -4.77
N ALA A 79 2.05 -3.74 -4.94
CA ALA A 79 1.08 -3.47 -5.99
C ALA A 79 1.66 -3.74 -7.38
N HIS A 80 2.87 -3.25 -7.67
CA HIS A 80 3.58 -3.56 -8.92
C HIS A 80 3.82 -5.07 -9.09
N MET A 81 4.30 -5.75 -8.05
CA MET A 81 4.51 -7.19 -8.08
C MET A 81 3.21 -7.96 -8.35
N PHE A 82 2.08 -7.58 -7.75
CA PHE A 82 0.79 -8.22 -8.01
C PHE A 82 0.29 -7.97 -9.43
N THR A 83 0.51 -6.78 -9.99
CA THR A 83 0.21 -6.49 -11.40
C THR A 83 0.97 -7.45 -12.33
N GLU A 84 2.27 -7.63 -12.12
CA GLU A 84 3.09 -8.55 -12.90
C GLU A 84 2.65 -10.02 -12.72
N ARG A 85 2.52 -10.49 -11.48
CA ARG A 85 2.15 -11.88 -11.17
C ARG A 85 0.77 -12.26 -11.67
N THR A 86 -0.16 -11.32 -11.70
CA THR A 86 -1.50 -11.55 -12.24
C THR A 86 -1.57 -11.36 -13.75
N LYS A 87 -0.44 -11.07 -14.42
CA LYS A 87 -0.35 -10.80 -15.86
C LYS A 87 -1.32 -9.68 -16.28
N GLY A 88 -1.38 -8.62 -15.50
CA GLY A 88 -2.22 -7.46 -15.77
C GLY A 88 -3.71 -7.64 -15.47
N ARG A 89 -4.15 -8.75 -14.86
CA ARG A 89 -5.55 -8.89 -14.41
C ARG A 89 -5.90 -7.95 -13.27
N VAL A 90 -4.91 -7.56 -12.49
CA VAL A 90 -4.99 -6.48 -11.50
C VAL A 90 -4.12 -5.33 -11.99
N VAL A 91 -4.60 -4.11 -11.86
CA VAL A 91 -3.90 -2.89 -12.28
C VAL A 91 -3.91 -1.84 -11.18
N ILE A 92 -2.90 -1.00 -11.16
CA ILE A 92 -2.86 0.20 -10.31
C ILE A 92 -3.69 1.27 -11.03
N SER A 93 -4.67 1.84 -10.34
CA SER A 93 -5.56 2.88 -10.87
C SER A 93 -5.25 4.27 -10.32
N SER A 94 -4.61 4.36 -9.15
CA SER A 94 -4.26 5.65 -8.54
C SER A 94 -3.19 6.37 -9.38
N LEU A 95 -3.37 7.69 -9.54
CA LEU A 95 -2.43 8.56 -10.27
C LEU A 95 -1.19 8.87 -9.43
N GLU A 96 -1.36 8.91 -8.11
CA GLU A 96 -0.32 9.23 -7.14
C GLU A 96 -0.35 8.22 -5.98
N LEU A 97 0.68 8.24 -5.15
CA LEU A 97 0.70 7.46 -3.91
C LEU A 97 -0.34 8.01 -2.94
N VAL A 98 -1.30 7.16 -2.58
CA VAL A 98 -2.26 7.47 -1.53
C VAL A 98 -1.73 6.95 -0.18
N TYR A 99 -1.88 7.71 0.89
CA TYR A 99 -1.40 7.39 2.23
C TYR A 99 0.10 7.04 2.26
N PRO A 100 1.01 7.94 1.84
CA PRO A 100 2.45 7.67 1.84
C PRO A 100 2.92 7.30 3.25
N GLN A 101 3.73 6.23 3.34
CA GLN A 101 4.25 5.72 4.60
C GLN A 101 5.75 5.50 4.51
N THR A 102 6.44 5.76 5.61
CA THR A 102 7.85 5.41 5.78
C THR A 102 7.95 3.99 6.31
N LEU A 103 8.67 3.13 5.61
CA LEU A 103 8.97 1.77 6.04
C LEU A 103 10.29 1.75 6.80
N GLY A 104 10.36 0.96 7.86
CA GLY A 104 11.54 0.81 8.68
C GLY A 104 11.78 -0.62 9.13
N MET A 105 13.02 -0.91 9.52
CA MET A 105 13.38 -2.17 10.16
C MET A 105 13.20 -2.07 11.67
N TYR A 106 12.59 -3.09 12.27
CA TYR A 106 12.36 -3.16 13.71
C TYR A 106 13.36 -4.11 14.37
N VAL A 107 13.98 -3.66 15.43
CA VAL A 107 14.84 -4.49 16.30
C VAL A 107 14.30 -4.48 17.72
N LYS A 108 14.61 -5.54 18.49
CA LYS A 108 14.25 -5.57 19.91
C LYS A 108 14.94 -4.40 20.63
N GLN A 109 14.16 -3.68 21.45
CA GLN A 109 14.68 -2.57 22.25
C GLN A 109 15.90 -3.01 23.08
N GLY A 110 16.98 -2.23 23.01
CA GLY A 110 18.27 -2.51 23.68
C GLY A 110 19.21 -3.40 22.88
N ASN A 111 18.83 -3.91 21.70
CA ASN A 111 19.74 -4.63 20.81
C ASN A 111 20.53 -3.64 19.92
N THR A 112 21.36 -2.84 20.57
CA THR A 112 22.16 -1.79 19.92
C THR A 112 23.17 -2.33 18.92
N GLN A 113 23.68 -3.54 19.15
CA GLN A 113 24.62 -4.19 18.22
C GLN A 113 23.95 -4.45 16.87
N LEU A 114 22.76 -5.05 16.86
CA LEU A 114 22.04 -5.31 15.62
C LEU A 114 21.58 -4.01 14.95
N GLU A 115 21.11 -3.04 15.74
CA GLU A 115 20.73 -1.73 15.23
C GLU A 115 21.89 -1.04 14.50
N SER A 116 23.08 -0.99 15.12
CA SER A 116 24.27 -0.39 14.50
C SER A 116 24.69 -1.12 13.24
N ALA A 117 24.69 -2.46 13.26
CA ALA A 117 25.05 -3.27 12.09
C ALA A 117 24.09 -3.05 10.91
N LEU A 118 22.78 -2.93 11.17
CA LEU A 118 21.78 -2.65 10.13
C LEU A 118 21.92 -1.23 9.57
N LYS A 119 22.20 -0.24 10.41
CA LYS A 119 22.47 1.14 9.97
C LYS A 119 23.71 1.19 9.07
N GLU A 120 24.81 0.58 9.49
CA GLU A 120 26.05 0.52 8.72
C GLU A 120 25.85 -0.18 7.37
N ALA A 121 25.13 -1.31 7.35
CA ALA A 121 24.82 -2.02 6.12
C ALA A 121 23.96 -1.17 5.17
N LEU A 122 22.93 -0.46 5.69
CA LEU A 122 22.10 0.43 4.90
C LEU A 122 22.89 1.60 4.32
N ASP A 123 23.80 2.19 5.10
CA ASP A 123 24.66 3.27 4.64
C ASP A 123 25.65 2.78 3.57
N GLY A 124 26.13 1.55 3.68
CA GLY A 124 26.89 0.90 2.62
C GLY A 124 26.12 0.82 1.31
N LEU A 125 24.88 0.31 1.35
CA LEU A 125 23.98 0.23 0.19
C LEU A 125 23.64 1.60 -0.42
N ARG A 126 23.55 2.64 0.41
CA ARG A 126 23.36 4.02 -0.05
C ARG A 126 24.59 4.53 -0.79
N THR A 127 25.78 4.26 -0.23
CA THR A 127 27.07 4.75 -0.76
C THR A 127 27.43 4.09 -2.08
N ASP A 128 27.17 2.79 -2.25
CA ASP A 128 27.48 2.04 -3.48
C ASP A 128 26.38 2.13 -4.57
N GLY A 129 25.28 2.85 -4.29
CA GLY A 129 24.18 3.07 -5.23
C GLY A 129 23.17 1.90 -5.35
N GLN A 130 23.39 0.80 -4.64
CA GLN A 130 22.47 -0.34 -4.67
C GLN A 130 21.11 0.04 -4.07
N TYR A 131 21.09 0.87 -3.01
CA TYR A 131 19.84 1.36 -2.40
C TYR A 131 18.96 2.06 -3.43
N GLN A 132 19.51 3.02 -4.19
CA GLN A 132 18.75 3.74 -5.22
C GLN A 132 18.26 2.81 -6.34
N THR A 133 19.10 1.86 -6.74
CA THR A 133 18.74 0.86 -7.76
C THR A 133 17.54 0.00 -7.32
N LEU A 134 17.55 -0.45 -6.06
CA LEU A 134 16.45 -1.23 -5.49
C LEU A 134 15.17 -0.41 -5.39
N LEU A 135 15.25 0.82 -4.89
CA LEU A 135 14.08 1.71 -4.80
C LEU A 135 13.45 1.95 -6.17
N SER A 136 14.26 2.28 -7.17
CA SER A 136 13.79 2.51 -8.54
C SER A 136 13.11 1.27 -9.16
N LYS A 137 13.61 0.07 -8.84
CA LYS A 137 13.00 -1.18 -9.31
C LYS A 137 11.58 -1.37 -8.82
N TYR A 138 11.25 -0.88 -7.62
CA TYR A 138 9.94 -1.04 -7.00
C TYR A 138 9.13 0.25 -6.93
N ASP A 139 9.55 1.28 -7.66
CA ASP A 139 8.92 2.62 -7.68
C ASP A 139 8.75 3.22 -6.28
N LEU A 140 9.78 3.05 -5.45
CA LEU A 140 9.85 3.58 -4.09
C LEU A 140 10.72 4.83 -4.04
N GLN A 141 10.43 5.71 -3.08
CA GLN A 141 11.19 6.94 -2.87
C GLN A 141 12.18 6.77 -1.71
N PRO A 142 13.38 7.35 -1.81
CA PRO A 142 14.32 7.36 -0.70
C PRO A 142 13.79 8.21 0.45
N VAL A 143 13.95 7.72 1.68
CA VAL A 143 13.78 8.54 2.88
C VAL A 143 15.07 9.31 3.12
N ALA A 144 14.96 10.60 3.49
CA ALA A 144 16.12 11.39 3.89
C ALA A 144 16.88 10.69 5.02
N ALA A 145 18.22 10.67 4.94
CA ALA A 145 19.05 10.20 6.04
C ALA A 145 18.84 11.14 7.24
N GLU A 146 18.50 10.57 8.39
CA GLU A 146 18.50 11.31 9.68
C GLU A 146 19.92 11.58 10.15
#